data_95c5e5103171ffa093247ce081bedffe
#
_entry.id   95c5e5103171ffa093247ce081bedffe
#
_cell.length_a   1.000
_cell.length_b   1.000
_cell.length_c   1.000
_cell.angle_alpha   90.00
_cell.angle_beta   90.00
_cell.angle_gamma   90.00
#
_symmetry.space_group_name_H-M   'P 1'
#
loop_
_entity.id
_entity.type
_entity.pdbx_description
1 polymer ?
#
loop_
_entity_poly.entity_id
_entity_poly.type
_entity_poly.pdbx_seq_one_letter_code
_entity_poly.pdbx_strand_id
1 'polypeptide(L)'
;TRKESSAASDVYKRQVSADALIAVTPIFSTSYNGLFKSFIDVLDPDALTGKPVLIGANAGTARHSLAIDYAIRPLFAYLHADAVSTGVFAASSDWGGTGDEVAPLAKRVEKGARELAEAIAKREVAATADPYDPATYLGEGRSFGHMLGGLAGE
;
A
#
# COMPACT_ATOMS: atom_id res chain seq x y z
N THR A 1 -17.67 -6.92 -27.81
CA THR A 1 -17.59 -7.72 -26.55
C THR A 1 -16.22 -8.35 -26.34
N ARG A 2 -15.54 -8.86 -27.40
CA ARG A 2 -14.22 -9.53 -27.26
C ARG A 2 -13.05 -8.57 -26.99
N LYS A 3 -13.09 -7.30 -27.46
CA LYS A 3 -12.07 -6.28 -27.20
C LYS A 3 -12.11 -5.71 -25.77
N GLU A 4 -13.30 -5.56 -25.20
CA GLU A 4 -13.48 -5.05 -23.83
C GLU A 4 -13.01 -6.07 -22.79
N SER A 5 -13.25 -7.35 -23.01
CA SER A 5 -12.75 -8.45 -22.18
C SER A 5 -11.20 -8.53 -22.18
N SER A 6 -10.55 -8.24 -23.32
CA SER A 6 -9.10 -8.18 -23.43
C SER A 6 -8.50 -7.02 -22.63
N ALA A 7 -9.10 -5.80 -22.73
CA ALA A 7 -8.62 -4.62 -22.01
C ALA A 7 -8.72 -4.78 -20.49
N ALA A 8 -9.83 -5.32 -19.99
CA ALA A 8 -10.00 -5.60 -18.56
C ALA A 8 -9.00 -6.65 -18.05
N SER A 9 -8.75 -7.70 -18.84
CA SER A 9 -7.72 -8.71 -18.52
C SER A 9 -6.32 -8.13 -18.50
N ASP A 10 -6.01 -7.20 -19.42
CA ASP A 10 -4.69 -6.56 -19.48
C ASP A 10 -4.45 -5.59 -18.31
N VAL A 11 -5.48 -4.86 -17.89
CA VAL A 11 -5.43 -4.01 -16.69
C VAL A 11 -5.20 -4.86 -15.45
N TYR A 12 -5.94 -5.93 -15.27
CA TYR A 12 -5.76 -6.88 -14.17
C TYR A 12 -4.32 -7.42 -14.10
N LYS A 13 -3.79 -7.92 -15.24
CA LYS A 13 -2.43 -8.46 -15.30
C LYS A 13 -1.37 -7.44 -14.91
N ARG A 14 -1.51 -6.19 -15.38
CA ARG A 14 -0.57 -5.11 -15.03
C ARG A 14 -0.57 -4.78 -13.55
N GLN A 15 -1.72 -4.83 -12.90
CA GLN A 15 -1.82 -4.55 -11.46
C GLN A 15 -1.27 -5.68 -10.60
N VAL A 16 -1.53 -6.93 -10.99
CA VAL A 16 -0.97 -8.09 -10.30
C VAL A 16 0.55 -8.15 -10.46
N SER A 17 1.09 -7.76 -11.63
CA SER A 17 2.54 -7.76 -11.89
C SER A 17 3.28 -6.51 -11.40
N ALA A 18 2.59 -5.44 -11.00
CA ALA A 18 3.23 -4.23 -10.50
C ALA A 18 3.84 -4.45 -9.10
N ASP A 19 4.96 -3.79 -8.82
CA ASP A 19 5.65 -3.89 -7.53
C ASP A 19 4.89 -3.20 -6.39
N ALA A 20 4.08 -2.20 -6.73
CA ALA A 20 3.24 -1.45 -5.80
C ALA A 20 1.99 -0.92 -6.50
N LEU A 21 1.05 -0.40 -5.72
CA LEU A 21 -0.19 0.21 -6.21
C LEU A 21 -0.39 1.60 -5.60
N ILE A 22 -0.83 2.56 -6.43
CA ILE A 22 -1.40 3.82 -5.96
C ILE A 22 -2.90 3.76 -6.27
N ALA A 23 -3.71 3.69 -5.22
CA ALA A 23 -5.16 3.55 -5.32
C ALA A 23 -5.84 4.87 -4.95
N VAL A 24 -6.50 5.51 -5.92
CA VAL A 24 -7.16 6.80 -5.73
C VAL A 24 -8.64 6.69 -6.06
N THR A 25 -9.49 7.19 -5.18
CA THR A 25 -10.94 7.23 -5.39
C THR A 25 -11.58 8.53 -4.92
N PRO A 26 -12.57 9.08 -5.62
CA PRO A 26 -13.38 10.14 -5.06
C PRO A 26 -14.29 9.60 -3.95
N ILE A 27 -14.57 10.45 -2.96
CA ILE A 27 -15.49 10.13 -1.88
C ILE A 27 -16.90 10.63 -2.23
N PHE A 28 -17.83 9.70 -2.31
CA PHE A 28 -19.26 9.95 -2.44
C PHE A 28 -19.99 9.33 -1.26
N SER A 29 -20.93 10.06 -0.67
CA SER A 29 -21.72 9.57 0.48
C SER A 29 -20.84 8.97 1.58
N THR A 30 -19.75 9.68 1.93
CA THR A 30 -18.78 9.31 2.99
C THR A 30 -17.91 8.08 2.74
N SER A 31 -17.94 7.47 1.55
CA SER A 31 -17.17 6.28 1.21
C SER A 31 -16.56 6.37 -0.21
N TYR A 32 -15.80 5.36 -0.61
CA TYR A 32 -15.31 5.22 -1.98
C TYR A 32 -16.47 5.11 -2.99
N ASN A 33 -16.23 5.43 -4.25
CA ASN A 33 -17.26 5.36 -5.27
C ASN A 33 -17.54 3.90 -5.73
N GLY A 34 -18.73 3.69 -6.32
CA GLY A 34 -19.17 2.35 -6.72
C GLY A 34 -18.29 1.71 -7.81
N LEU A 35 -17.75 2.49 -8.76
CA LEU A 35 -16.86 1.97 -9.80
C LEU A 35 -15.54 1.48 -9.22
N PHE A 36 -14.98 2.21 -8.23
CA PHE A 36 -13.79 1.79 -7.51
C PHE A 36 -14.04 0.45 -6.80
N LYS A 37 -15.18 0.33 -6.08
CA LYS A 37 -15.55 -0.92 -5.42
C LYS A 37 -15.74 -2.06 -6.42
N SER A 38 -16.45 -1.84 -7.50
CA SER A 38 -16.68 -2.86 -8.54
C SER A 38 -15.36 -3.35 -9.16
N PHE A 39 -14.39 -2.45 -9.33
CA PHE A 39 -13.06 -2.82 -9.78
C PHE A 39 -12.34 -3.71 -8.76
N ILE A 40 -12.37 -3.33 -7.48
CA ILE A 40 -11.75 -4.12 -6.41
C ILE A 40 -12.41 -5.49 -6.27
N ASP A 41 -13.73 -5.59 -6.43
CA ASP A 41 -14.48 -6.84 -6.26
C ASP A 41 -14.21 -7.90 -7.34
N VAL A 42 -13.64 -7.51 -8.48
CA VAL A 42 -13.26 -8.47 -9.53
C VAL A 42 -11.81 -8.93 -9.41
N LEU A 43 -11.03 -8.38 -8.47
CA LEU A 43 -9.68 -8.85 -8.19
C LEU A 43 -9.74 -10.20 -7.46
N ASP A 44 -8.78 -11.06 -7.75
CA ASP A 44 -8.53 -12.23 -6.92
C ASP A 44 -8.17 -11.77 -5.49
N PRO A 45 -8.76 -12.35 -4.44
CA PRO A 45 -8.48 -11.95 -3.05
C PRO A 45 -7.00 -11.94 -2.69
N ASP A 46 -6.19 -12.80 -3.30
CA ASP A 46 -4.76 -12.93 -3.03
C ASP A 46 -3.88 -12.08 -3.95
N ALA A 47 -4.47 -11.42 -4.96
CA ALA A 47 -3.73 -10.66 -5.98
C ALA A 47 -2.89 -9.50 -5.42
N LEU A 48 -3.27 -8.97 -4.28
CA LEU A 48 -2.60 -7.85 -3.61
C LEU A 48 -1.82 -8.26 -2.36
N THR A 49 -1.74 -9.55 -2.04
CA THR A 49 -1.05 -10.03 -0.84
C THR A 49 0.40 -9.52 -0.75
N GLY A 50 0.71 -8.82 0.34
CA GLY A 50 2.02 -8.21 0.61
C GLY A 50 2.41 -7.12 -0.39
N LYS A 51 1.48 -6.61 -1.22
CA LYS A 51 1.77 -5.55 -2.17
C LYS A 51 1.69 -4.18 -1.49
N PRO A 52 2.74 -3.34 -1.57
CA PRO A 52 2.70 -1.98 -1.05
C PRO A 52 1.62 -1.15 -1.75
N VAL A 53 0.79 -0.45 -0.96
CA VAL A 53 -0.31 0.37 -1.49
C VAL A 53 -0.29 1.76 -0.86
N LEU A 54 -0.24 2.80 -1.69
CA LEU A 54 -0.53 4.17 -1.28
C LEU A 54 -2.01 4.49 -1.56
N ILE A 55 -2.75 4.83 -0.51
CA ILE A 55 -4.17 5.17 -0.62
C ILE A 55 -4.32 6.68 -0.79
N GLY A 56 -5.04 7.08 -1.84
CA GLY A 56 -5.46 8.45 -2.08
C GLY A 56 -6.98 8.59 -2.14
N ALA A 57 -7.48 9.73 -1.69
CA ALA A 57 -8.89 10.07 -1.83
C ALA A 57 -9.08 11.57 -2.06
N ASN A 58 -10.16 11.96 -2.73
CA ASN A 58 -10.54 13.35 -2.91
C ASN A 58 -12.02 13.58 -2.65
N ALA A 59 -12.35 14.77 -2.16
CA ALA A 59 -13.72 15.21 -1.96
C ALA A 59 -13.82 16.74 -2.02
N GLY A 60 -15.04 17.27 -2.04
CA GLY A 60 -15.29 18.71 -1.96
C GLY A 60 -14.86 19.37 -0.65
N THR A 61 -14.70 18.61 0.42
CA THR A 61 -14.36 19.12 1.76
C THR A 61 -13.44 18.16 2.52
N ALA A 62 -12.53 18.70 3.34
CA ALA A 62 -11.64 17.93 4.20
C ALA A 62 -12.38 17.14 5.32
N ARG A 63 -13.68 17.42 5.57
CA ARG A 63 -14.48 16.72 6.58
C ARG A 63 -14.60 15.21 6.33
N HIS A 64 -14.38 14.77 5.09
CA HIS A 64 -14.44 13.36 4.71
C HIS A 64 -13.07 12.65 4.73
N SER A 65 -12.03 13.28 5.27
CA SER A 65 -10.66 12.71 5.27
C SER A 65 -10.56 11.36 5.96
N LEU A 66 -11.36 11.13 7.00
CA LEU A 66 -11.41 9.86 7.72
C LEU A 66 -11.93 8.68 6.86
N ALA A 67 -12.53 8.94 5.69
CA ALA A 67 -12.93 7.87 4.77
C ALA A 67 -11.75 7.01 4.31
N ILE A 68 -10.53 7.55 4.28
CA ILE A 68 -9.32 6.77 4.01
C ILE A 68 -9.19 5.64 5.02
N ASP A 69 -9.25 5.93 6.32
CA ASP A 69 -8.96 4.95 7.36
C ASP A 69 -10.16 4.06 7.71
N TYR A 70 -11.39 4.58 7.61
CA TYR A 70 -12.58 3.82 7.99
C TYR A 70 -13.28 3.09 6.83
N ALA A 71 -13.05 3.48 5.57
CA ALA A 71 -13.68 2.84 4.43
C ALA A 71 -12.67 2.20 3.47
N ILE A 72 -11.59 2.91 3.08
CA ILE A 72 -10.69 2.44 2.03
C ILE A 72 -9.62 1.50 2.59
N ARG A 73 -8.96 1.87 3.68
CA ARG A 73 -7.89 1.05 4.29
C ARG A 73 -8.37 -0.36 4.70
N PRO A 74 -9.58 -0.56 5.30
CA PRO A 74 -10.10 -1.89 5.58
C PRO A 74 -10.28 -2.77 4.34
N LEU A 75 -10.60 -2.16 3.19
CA LEU A 75 -10.73 -2.88 1.93
C LEU A 75 -9.41 -3.50 1.48
N PHE A 76 -8.31 -2.72 1.57
CA PHE A 76 -6.97 -3.22 1.25
C PHE A 76 -6.43 -4.19 2.32
N ALA A 77 -6.80 -4.01 3.57
CA ALA A 77 -6.49 -4.97 4.63
C ALA A 77 -7.15 -6.33 4.38
N TYR A 78 -8.40 -6.34 3.90
CA TYR A 78 -9.10 -7.57 3.50
C TYR A 78 -8.38 -8.29 2.34
N LEU A 79 -7.80 -7.54 1.40
CA LEU A 79 -7.01 -8.07 0.28
C LEU A 79 -5.54 -8.38 0.65
N HIS A 80 -5.22 -8.38 1.94
CA HIS A 80 -3.87 -8.65 2.46
C HIS A 80 -2.77 -7.73 1.87
N ALA A 81 -3.13 -6.54 1.41
CA ALA A 81 -2.19 -5.55 0.90
C ALA A 81 -1.52 -4.76 2.03
N ASP A 82 -0.27 -4.37 1.82
CA ASP A 82 0.52 -3.56 2.75
C ASP A 82 0.30 -2.07 2.49
N ALA A 83 -0.82 -1.52 3.00
CA ALA A 83 -1.11 -0.11 2.87
C ALA A 83 -0.14 0.73 3.72
N VAL A 84 0.60 1.66 3.08
CA VAL A 84 1.51 2.58 3.79
C VAL A 84 0.76 3.45 4.79
N SER A 85 1.45 3.93 5.82
CA SER A 85 0.84 4.67 6.94
C SER A 85 0.15 5.95 6.49
N THR A 86 0.79 6.71 5.59
CA THR A 86 0.24 7.96 5.08
C THR A 86 -0.82 7.70 4.01
N GLY A 87 -2.07 8.08 4.30
CA GLY A 87 -3.10 8.25 3.28
C GLY A 87 -3.12 9.70 2.77
N VAL A 88 -3.29 9.90 1.46
CA VAL A 88 -3.32 11.24 0.86
C VAL A 88 -4.76 11.63 0.56
N PHE A 89 -5.27 12.61 1.30
CA PHE A 89 -6.59 13.19 1.05
C PHE A 89 -6.46 14.56 0.40
N ALA A 90 -7.19 14.81 -0.68
CA ALA A 90 -7.26 16.08 -1.36
C ALA A 90 -8.67 16.66 -1.27
N ALA A 91 -8.81 17.85 -0.68
CA ALA A 91 -10.05 18.63 -0.66
C ALA A 91 -10.02 19.71 -1.75
N SER A 92 -11.18 20.28 -2.10
CA SER A 92 -11.23 21.38 -3.07
C SER A 92 -10.39 22.59 -2.62
N SER A 93 -10.28 22.87 -1.34
CA SER A 93 -9.43 23.91 -0.77
C SER A 93 -7.94 23.74 -1.08
N ASP A 94 -7.46 22.52 -1.25
CA ASP A 94 -6.05 22.24 -1.56
C ASP A 94 -5.61 22.75 -2.92
N TRP A 95 -6.57 23.00 -3.85
CA TRP A 95 -6.31 23.45 -5.23
C TRP A 95 -6.42 24.97 -5.41
N GLY A 96 -7.06 25.66 -4.48
CA GLY A 96 -7.36 27.08 -4.59
C GLY A 96 -6.45 28.02 -3.80
N GLY A 97 -5.36 27.52 -3.20
CA GLY A 97 -4.47 28.33 -2.35
C GLY A 97 -5.06 28.66 -0.97
N THR A 98 -6.18 28.07 -0.60
CA THR A 98 -6.84 28.21 0.71
C THR A 98 -6.73 26.95 1.55
N GLY A 99 -5.84 26.02 1.15
CA GLY A 99 -5.60 24.76 1.83
C GLY A 99 -4.76 24.91 3.09
N ASP A 100 -4.42 23.77 3.68
CA ASP A 100 -3.60 23.71 4.89
C ASP A 100 -2.16 24.20 4.61
N GLU A 101 -1.77 25.33 5.20
CA GLU A 101 -0.44 25.90 5.07
C GLU A 101 0.64 25.09 5.80
N VAL A 102 0.28 24.39 6.86
CA VAL A 102 1.21 23.58 7.67
C VAL A 102 1.55 22.28 6.96
N ALA A 103 0.56 21.63 6.36
CA ALA A 103 0.72 20.38 5.63
C ALA A 103 0.07 20.44 4.24
N PRO A 104 0.58 21.25 3.30
CA PRO A 104 0.01 21.39 1.97
C PRO A 104 -0.02 20.05 1.24
N LEU A 105 -0.95 19.90 0.28
CA LEU A 105 -1.16 18.67 -0.47
C LEU A 105 0.14 18.10 -1.05
N ALA A 106 1.01 18.95 -1.59
CA ALA A 106 2.29 18.53 -2.15
C ALA A 106 3.17 17.79 -1.12
N LYS A 107 3.27 18.30 0.12
CA LYS A 107 4.03 17.64 1.19
C LYS A 107 3.41 16.32 1.63
N ARG A 108 2.07 16.23 1.67
CA ARG A 108 1.36 14.98 1.97
C ARG A 108 1.61 13.93 0.90
N VAL A 109 1.57 14.33 -0.37
CA VAL A 109 1.90 13.46 -1.52
C VAL A 109 3.35 13.00 -1.45
N GLU A 110 4.30 13.92 -1.23
CA GLU A 110 5.73 13.59 -1.11
C GLU A 110 5.99 12.59 0.02
N LYS A 111 5.37 12.79 1.18
CA LYS A 111 5.50 11.86 2.32
C LYS A 111 4.97 10.47 1.96
N GLY A 112 3.76 10.38 1.39
CA GLY A 112 3.18 9.09 0.98
C GLY A 112 4.00 8.39 -0.11
N ALA A 113 4.51 9.14 -1.09
CA ALA A 113 5.36 8.60 -2.14
C ALA A 113 6.69 8.05 -1.60
N ARG A 114 7.31 8.74 -0.62
CA ARG A 114 8.51 8.25 0.04
C ARG A 114 8.26 6.96 0.82
N GLU A 115 7.18 6.90 1.61
CA GLU A 115 6.80 5.69 2.34
C GLU A 115 6.55 4.51 1.37
N LEU A 116 5.92 4.77 0.22
CA LEU A 116 5.70 3.74 -0.80
C LEU A 116 7.02 3.25 -1.40
N ALA A 117 7.94 4.15 -1.74
CA ALA A 117 9.25 3.80 -2.28
C ALA A 117 10.07 2.96 -1.28
N GLU A 118 10.05 3.32 0.01
CA GLU A 118 10.69 2.56 1.08
C GLU A 118 10.08 1.15 1.24
N ALA A 119 8.75 1.03 1.11
CA ALA A 119 8.06 -0.26 1.18
C ALA A 119 8.43 -1.17 0.00
N ILE A 120 8.54 -0.61 -1.22
CA ILE A 120 9.01 -1.35 -2.41
C ILE A 120 10.42 -1.86 -2.19
N ALA A 121 11.35 -1.00 -1.77
CA ALA A 121 12.74 -1.37 -1.54
C ALA A 121 12.89 -2.48 -0.48
N LYS A 122 12.13 -2.41 0.61
CA LYS A 122 12.10 -3.46 1.63
C LYS A 122 11.60 -4.80 1.10
N ARG A 123 10.59 -4.78 0.23
CA ARG A 123 10.04 -5.99 -0.39
C ARG A 123 11.04 -6.65 -1.34
N GLU A 124 11.76 -5.88 -2.14
CA GLU A 124 12.81 -6.40 -3.02
C GLU A 124 13.93 -7.08 -2.22
N VAL A 125 14.39 -6.46 -1.13
CA VAL A 125 15.39 -7.05 -0.24
C VAL A 125 14.88 -8.36 0.38
N ALA A 126 13.64 -8.40 0.86
CA ALA A 126 13.04 -9.60 1.43
C ALA A 126 12.87 -10.72 0.38
N ALA A 127 12.56 -10.38 -0.87
CA ALA A 127 12.42 -11.34 -1.96
C ALA A 127 13.76 -11.95 -2.40
N THR A 128 14.88 -11.23 -2.22
CA THR A 128 16.24 -11.71 -2.53
C THR A 128 16.90 -12.44 -1.36
N ALA A 129 16.38 -12.31 -0.13
CA ALA A 129 16.89 -13.02 1.04
C ALA A 129 16.54 -14.50 0.95
N ASP A 130 17.55 -15.37 1.10
CA ASP A 130 17.31 -16.79 1.24
C ASP A 130 16.58 -17.07 2.56
N PRO A 131 15.32 -17.56 2.55
CA PRO A 131 14.59 -17.84 3.78
C PRO A 131 15.22 -18.96 4.63
N TYR A 132 16.17 -19.71 4.07
CA TYR A 132 16.89 -20.78 4.76
C TYR A 132 18.31 -20.38 5.16
N ASP A 133 18.77 -19.15 4.84
CA ASP A 133 20.07 -18.65 5.28
C ASP A 133 20.05 -18.38 6.80
N PRO A 134 20.83 -19.10 7.59
CA PRO A 134 20.91 -18.87 9.04
C PRO A 134 21.32 -17.44 9.42
N ALA A 135 22.06 -16.73 8.58
CA ALA A 135 22.45 -15.35 8.82
C ALA A 135 21.24 -14.41 8.84
N THR A 136 20.18 -14.74 8.09
CA THR A 136 18.92 -13.96 8.03
C THR A 136 18.21 -13.95 9.40
N TYR A 137 18.33 -15.04 10.18
CA TYR A 137 17.67 -15.18 11.49
C TYR A 137 18.59 -14.87 12.68
N LEU A 138 19.89 -15.02 12.52
CA LEU A 138 20.84 -14.93 13.63
C LEU A 138 21.53 -13.56 13.74
N GLY A 139 21.36 -12.68 12.75
CA GLY A 139 22.07 -11.43 12.62
C GLY A 139 23.57 -11.64 12.33
N GLU A 140 24.22 -10.64 11.75
CA GLU A 140 25.65 -10.70 11.46
C GLU A 140 26.44 -10.96 12.75
N GLY A 141 27.18 -12.07 12.79
CA GLY A 141 28.10 -12.41 13.88
C GLY A 141 27.62 -13.47 14.88
N ARG A 142 26.40 -13.99 14.77
CA ARG A 142 25.93 -15.10 15.60
C ARG A 142 25.79 -16.37 14.79
N SER A 143 26.80 -17.22 14.77
CA SER A 143 26.65 -18.57 14.19
C SER A 143 25.84 -19.45 15.15
N PHE A 144 25.11 -20.44 14.60
CA PHE A 144 24.38 -21.44 15.36
C PHE A 144 25.28 -22.14 16.39
N GLY A 145 26.58 -22.35 16.08
CA GLY A 145 27.59 -22.88 16.99
C GLY A 145 27.84 -21.99 18.21
N HIS A 146 27.71 -20.67 18.09
CA HIS A 146 27.85 -19.75 19.23
C HIS A 146 26.67 -19.81 20.19
N MET A 147 25.46 -20.07 19.68
CA MET A 147 24.27 -20.29 20.51
C MET A 147 24.29 -21.62 21.26
N LEU A 148 24.84 -22.67 20.64
CA LEU A 148 24.97 -23.99 21.30
C LEU A 148 26.14 -24.02 22.28
N GLY A 149 27.21 -23.24 22.09
CA GLY A 149 28.34 -23.16 23.01
C GLY A 149 28.00 -22.58 24.38
N GLY A 150 26.92 -21.81 24.51
CA GLY A 150 26.39 -21.33 25.79
C GLY A 150 25.61 -22.37 26.61
N LEU A 151 25.26 -23.51 26.03
CA LEU A 151 24.51 -24.61 26.71
C LEU A 151 25.39 -25.79 27.15
N ALA A 152 26.70 -25.75 26.81
CA ALA A 152 27.63 -26.85 27.09
C ALA A 152 28.60 -26.55 28.26
N GLY A 153 28.30 -25.55 29.07
CA GLY A 153 29.13 -25.11 30.20
C GLY A 153 28.35 -25.08 31.51
N GLU A 154 27.99 -26.24 32.03
CA GLU A 154 27.89 -26.57 33.47
C GLU A 154 28.22 -28.04 33.67
#